data_aee2bc07e284d5017b54f9c1aa28e1db
#
_entry.id   aee2bc07e284d5017b54f9c1aa28e1db
#
_cell.length_a   1.000
_cell.length_b   1.000
_cell.length_c   1.000
_cell.angle_alpha   90.00
_cell.angle_beta   90.00
_cell.angle_gamma   90.00
#
_symmetry.space_group_name_H-M   'P 1'
#
loop_
_entity.id
_entity.type
_entity.pdbx_description
1 polymer ?
#
loop_
_entity_poly.entity_id
_entity_poly.type
_entity_poly.pdbx_seq_one_letter_code
_entity_poly.pdbx_strand_id
1 'polypeptide(L)'
;MGRRLMYKAGYVFGRLVLLERIETKPNPTGRFLCACGNQFVTTIFNVAQTKTTSCGCYRRKITAVRARMLFTKHGHGNRKTPSSTYISWTGMKKRCLNSSHDSWKYYGGRGIKVCKRWMKFENFLKDMGERPEGTSIDRVNNDGNYEHSNCKWSTAKEQQKNKRRNPNGETQAISPR
;
A
#
# COMPACT_ATOMS: atom_id res chain seq x y z
N MET A 1 -41.79 -37.51 0.45
CA MET A 1 -41.83 -36.56 -0.69
C MET A 1 -41.58 -35.12 -0.16
N GLY A 2 -40.40 -34.55 -0.38
CA GLY A 2 -40.06 -33.23 0.09
C GLY A 2 -40.89 -32.16 -0.66
N ARG A 3 -41.55 -31.24 0.05
CA ARG A 3 -42.27 -30.10 -0.51
C ARG A 3 -41.31 -29.29 -1.40
N ARG A 4 -41.55 -29.25 -2.70
CA ARG A 4 -40.87 -28.33 -3.62
C ARG A 4 -41.23 -26.90 -3.24
N LEU A 5 -40.34 -26.21 -2.57
CA LEU A 5 -40.48 -24.78 -2.31
C LEU A 5 -40.51 -24.01 -3.64
N MET A 6 -41.69 -23.48 -3.98
CA MET A 6 -41.92 -22.72 -5.21
C MET A 6 -41.67 -21.22 -4.94
N TYR A 7 -40.42 -20.78 -5.05
CA TYR A 7 -40.14 -19.34 -4.97
C TYR A 7 -40.66 -18.63 -6.23
N LYS A 8 -41.40 -17.55 -6.04
CA LYS A 8 -41.96 -16.68 -7.12
C LYS A 8 -41.01 -15.53 -7.40
N ALA A 9 -41.14 -14.89 -8.56
CA ALA A 9 -40.48 -13.64 -8.87
C ALA A 9 -40.79 -12.59 -7.78
N GLY A 10 -39.82 -11.78 -7.43
CA GLY A 10 -39.87 -10.84 -6.30
C GLY A 10 -39.38 -11.42 -4.96
N TYR A 11 -39.19 -12.73 -4.82
CA TYR A 11 -38.71 -13.30 -3.57
C TYR A 11 -37.27 -12.86 -3.24
N VAL A 12 -37.07 -12.43 -1.99
CA VAL A 12 -35.79 -11.85 -1.53
C VAL A 12 -35.00 -12.90 -0.73
N PHE A 13 -33.79 -13.16 -1.15
CA PHE A 13 -32.79 -14.01 -0.49
C PHE A 13 -31.63 -13.16 0.02
N GLY A 14 -31.81 -12.46 1.13
CA GLY A 14 -30.79 -11.55 1.67
C GLY A 14 -30.43 -10.44 0.68
N ARG A 15 -29.32 -10.56 -0.02
CA ARG A 15 -28.84 -9.58 -1.00
C ARG A 15 -29.31 -9.83 -2.44
N LEU A 16 -30.11 -10.86 -2.67
CA LEU A 16 -30.54 -11.30 -3.97
C LEU A 16 -32.06 -11.26 -4.07
N VAL A 17 -32.57 -10.74 -5.17
CA VAL A 17 -33.99 -10.75 -5.52
C VAL A 17 -34.16 -11.66 -6.73
N LEU A 18 -35.05 -12.64 -6.66
CA LEU A 18 -35.40 -13.48 -7.80
C LEU A 18 -36.25 -12.66 -8.78
N LEU A 19 -35.74 -12.38 -9.98
CA LEU A 19 -36.47 -11.67 -11.03
C LEU A 19 -37.34 -12.62 -11.86
N GLU A 20 -36.77 -13.75 -12.21
CA GLU A 20 -37.38 -14.72 -13.11
C GLU A 20 -36.92 -16.13 -12.72
N ARG A 21 -37.86 -17.08 -12.83
CA ARG A 21 -37.57 -18.51 -12.68
C ARG A 21 -37.40 -19.13 -14.07
N ILE A 22 -36.31 -19.81 -14.26
CA ILE A 22 -35.98 -20.52 -15.50
C ILE A 22 -36.04 -22.01 -15.19
N GLU A 23 -36.99 -22.71 -15.82
CA GLU A 23 -37.11 -24.16 -15.63
C GLU A 23 -36.02 -24.88 -16.43
N THR A 24 -35.06 -25.45 -15.68
CA THR A 24 -33.98 -26.29 -16.22
C THR A 24 -33.98 -27.61 -15.50
N LYS A 25 -33.73 -28.70 -16.22
CA LYS A 25 -33.56 -30.04 -15.62
C LYS A 25 -32.06 -30.29 -15.40
N PRO A 26 -31.63 -30.92 -14.30
CA PRO A 26 -32.45 -31.42 -13.19
C PRO A 26 -32.82 -30.39 -12.13
N ASN A 27 -32.18 -29.20 -12.10
CA ASN A 27 -32.37 -28.18 -11.07
C ASN A 27 -32.83 -26.85 -11.69
N PRO A 28 -33.93 -26.26 -11.21
CA PRO A 28 -34.39 -24.96 -11.69
C PRO A 28 -33.36 -23.87 -11.37
N THR A 29 -33.11 -23.04 -12.37
CA THR A 29 -32.29 -21.83 -12.24
C THR A 29 -33.18 -20.59 -12.12
N GLY A 30 -32.60 -19.49 -11.65
CA GLY A 30 -33.27 -18.21 -11.60
C GLY A 30 -32.35 -17.10 -12.05
N ARG A 31 -32.93 -16.06 -12.63
CA ARG A 31 -32.26 -14.77 -12.82
C ARG A 31 -32.43 -13.96 -11.55
N PHE A 32 -31.33 -13.51 -11.00
CA PHE A 32 -31.31 -12.75 -9.75
C PHE A 32 -30.74 -11.37 -9.95
N LEU A 33 -31.36 -10.39 -9.29
CA LEU A 33 -30.81 -9.06 -9.11
C LEU A 33 -30.04 -9.03 -7.78
N CYS A 34 -28.79 -8.67 -7.83
CA CYS A 34 -27.97 -8.49 -6.64
C CYS A 34 -28.10 -7.05 -6.10
N ALA A 35 -27.99 -6.85 -4.80
CA ALA A 35 -28.01 -5.53 -4.16
C ALA A 35 -26.97 -4.52 -4.71
N CYS A 36 -25.99 -4.97 -5.51
CA CYS A 36 -25.06 -4.10 -6.24
C CYS A 36 -25.54 -3.68 -7.63
N GLY A 37 -26.77 -4.04 -8.02
CA GLY A 37 -27.37 -3.74 -9.33
C GLY A 37 -27.06 -4.78 -10.42
N ASN A 38 -26.12 -5.69 -10.20
CA ASN A 38 -25.77 -6.70 -11.21
C ASN A 38 -26.78 -7.85 -11.26
N GLN A 39 -27.16 -8.27 -12.47
CA GLN A 39 -28.00 -9.43 -12.70
C GLN A 39 -27.14 -10.64 -13.09
N PHE A 40 -27.55 -11.83 -12.65
CA PHE A 40 -26.89 -13.09 -12.99
C PHE A 40 -27.82 -14.27 -12.84
N VAL A 41 -27.48 -15.37 -13.48
CA VAL A 41 -28.26 -16.62 -13.45
C VAL A 41 -27.52 -17.65 -12.60
N THR A 42 -28.25 -18.31 -11.69
CA THR A 42 -27.73 -19.40 -10.88
C THR A 42 -28.86 -20.33 -10.44
N THR A 43 -28.53 -21.51 -9.88
CA THR A 43 -29.57 -22.42 -9.39
C THR A 43 -30.25 -21.86 -8.15
N ILE A 44 -31.57 -21.95 -8.13
CA ILE A 44 -32.40 -21.49 -6.99
C ILE A 44 -32.01 -22.23 -5.72
N PHE A 45 -31.67 -23.52 -5.85
CA PHE A 45 -31.19 -24.33 -4.74
C PHE A 45 -29.96 -23.75 -4.05
N ASN A 46 -28.94 -23.31 -4.82
CA ASN A 46 -27.72 -22.73 -4.22
C ASN A 46 -27.99 -21.44 -3.47
N VAL A 47 -28.95 -20.63 -3.96
CA VAL A 47 -29.34 -19.39 -3.28
C VAL A 47 -30.15 -19.70 -2.02
N ALA A 48 -31.10 -20.63 -2.08
CA ALA A 48 -31.92 -21.04 -0.95
C ALA A 48 -31.09 -21.69 0.17
N GLN A 49 -30.04 -22.41 -0.17
CA GLN A 49 -29.09 -23.00 0.77
C GLN A 49 -27.96 -22.04 1.20
N THR A 50 -28.10 -20.75 0.93
CA THR A 50 -27.12 -19.70 1.24
C THR A 50 -25.70 -19.93 0.69
N LYS A 51 -25.53 -20.89 -0.22
CA LYS A 51 -24.24 -21.13 -0.91
C LYS A 51 -23.88 -20.01 -1.86
N THR A 52 -24.90 -19.33 -2.43
CA THR A 52 -24.77 -18.15 -3.27
C THR A 52 -25.52 -16.98 -2.64
N THR A 53 -24.80 -16.00 -2.09
CA THR A 53 -25.36 -14.85 -1.36
C THR A 53 -25.22 -13.53 -2.12
N SER A 54 -24.51 -13.51 -3.26
CA SER A 54 -24.32 -12.34 -4.12
C SER A 54 -23.80 -12.76 -5.50
N CYS A 55 -23.72 -11.84 -6.46
CA CYS A 55 -23.07 -12.04 -7.76
C CYS A 55 -21.52 -12.13 -7.68
N GLY A 56 -20.94 -12.34 -6.49
CA GLY A 56 -19.51 -12.29 -6.24
C GLY A 56 -18.99 -10.94 -5.78
N CYS A 57 -19.77 -9.86 -5.90
CA CYS A 57 -19.38 -8.51 -5.48
C CYS A 57 -19.06 -8.43 -3.99
N TYR A 58 -19.85 -9.07 -3.14
CA TYR A 58 -19.65 -9.10 -1.70
C TYR A 58 -18.34 -9.79 -1.32
N ARG A 59 -18.08 -10.97 -1.91
CA ARG A 59 -16.82 -11.70 -1.70
C ARG A 59 -15.62 -10.86 -2.10
N ARG A 60 -15.64 -10.23 -3.29
CA ARG A 60 -14.57 -9.32 -3.75
C ARG A 60 -14.34 -8.17 -2.78
N LYS A 61 -15.42 -7.53 -2.29
CA LYS A 61 -15.34 -6.43 -1.32
C LYS A 61 -14.70 -6.88 -0.01
N ILE A 62 -15.16 -7.99 0.58
CA ILE A 62 -14.62 -8.52 1.84
C ILE A 62 -13.17 -8.96 1.69
N THR A 63 -12.81 -9.63 0.58
CA THR A 63 -11.43 -10.05 0.32
C THR A 63 -10.50 -8.84 0.17
N ALA A 64 -10.93 -7.80 -0.52
CA ALA A 64 -10.14 -6.58 -0.67
C ALA A 64 -9.92 -5.86 0.68
N VAL A 65 -10.96 -5.76 1.53
CA VAL A 65 -10.84 -5.18 2.88
C VAL A 65 -9.90 -6.00 3.76
N ARG A 66 -10.07 -7.33 3.77
CA ARG A 66 -9.19 -8.24 4.54
C ARG A 66 -7.73 -8.15 4.07
N ALA A 67 -7.51 -8.17 2.76
CA ALA A 67 -6.17 -8.01 2.19
C ALA A 67 -5.55 -6.68 2.62
N ARG A 68 -6.30 -5.58 2.57
CA ARG A 68 -5.82 -4.27 3.02
C ARG A 68 -5.45 -4.26 4.50
N MET A 69 -6.27 -4.85 5.37
CA MET A 69 -5.99 -4.95 6.82
C MET A 69 -4.76 -5.82 7.11
N LEU A 70 -4.62 -6.97 6.44
CA LEU A 70 -3.54 -7.93 6.70
C LEU A 70 -2.19 -7.46 6.12
N PHE A 71 -2.19 -6.79 4.96
CA PHE A 71 -0.97 -6.44 4.24
C PHE A 71 -0.54 -4.98 4.39
N THR A 72 -1.38 -4.09 4.97
CA THR A 72 -0.98 -2.72 5.26
C THR A 72 -0.29 -2.65 6.63
N LYS A 73 1.05 -2.64 6.62
CA LYS A 73 1.84 -2.54 7.87
C LYS A 73 1.80 -1.14 8.47
N HIS A 74 1.98 -0.11 7.68
CA HIS A 74 2.11 1.29 8.17
C HIS A 74 1.40 2.34 7.28
N GLY A 75 0.81 1.95 6.15
CA GLY A 75 0.08 2.86 5.24
C GLY A 75 0.94 3.79 4.37
N HIS A 76 2.18 4.07 4.75
CA HIS A 76 3.07 5.02 4.06
C HIS A 76 3.67 4.49 2.74
N GLY A 77 3.74 3.17 2.56
CA GLY A 77 4.34 2.50 1.41
C GLY A 77 3.37 2.22 0.26
N ASN A 78 2.33 3.00 0.07
CA ASN A 78 1.40 2.81 -1.03
C ASN A 78 2.13 2.90 -2.37
N ARG A 79 1.96 1.89 -3.24
CA ARG A 79 2.65 1.80 -4.52
C ARG A 79 2.36 2.99 -5.45
N LYS A 80 1.14 3.54 -5.40
CA LYS A 80 0.73 4.68 -6.25
C LYS A 80 1.13 6.02 -5.63
N THR A 81 0.96 6.17 -4.32
CA THR A 81 1.17 7.42 -3.58
C THR A 81 1.91 7.16 -2.27
N PRO A 82 3.22 6.84 -2.33
CA PRO A 82 4.00 6.69 -1.10
C PRO A 82 4.15 8.04 -0.40
N SER A 83 4.18 8.03 0.95
CA SER A 83 4.39 9.28 1.71
C SER A 83 5.80 9.84 1.49
N SER A 84 5.96 11.15 1.66
CA SER A 84 7.25 11.84 1.58
C SER A 84 8.29 11.27 2.55
N THR A 85 7.85 10.86 3.74
CA THR A 85 8.68 10.18 4.75
C THR A 85 9.17 8.82 4.26
N TYR A 86 8.28 8.02 3.64
CA TYR A 86 8.64 6.72 3.08
C TYR A 86 9.61 6.83 1.90
N ILE A 87 9.40 7.84 1.04
CA ILE A 87 10.30 8.15 -0.08
C ILE A 87 11.69 8.50 0.47
N SER A 88 11.78 9.33 1.52
CA SER A 88 13.06 9.69 2.15
C SER A 88 13.78 8.48 2.72
N TRP A 89 13.07 7.61 3.43
CA TRP A 89 13.62 6.37 3.97
C TRP A 89 14.12 5.40 2.89
N THR A 90 13.34 5.18 1.84
CA THR A 90 13.76 4.31 0.73
C THR A 90 14.95 4.88 -0.03
N GLY A 91 14.96 6.20 -0.27
CA GLY A 91 16.06 6.89 -0.90
C GLY A 91 17.37 6.80 -0.10
N MET A 92 17.30 7.02 1.21
CA MET A 92 18.43 6.80 2.13
C MET A 92 19.01 5.38 2.01
N LYS A 93 18.16 4.35 2.08
CA LYS A 93 18.58 2.96 1.95
C LYS A 93 19.20 2.67 0.57
N LYS A 94 18.60 3.15 -0.52
CA LYS A 94 19.13 2.97 -1.87
C LYS A 94 20.54 3.53 -2.00
N ARG A 95 20.79 4.75 -1.51
CA ARG A 95 22.12 5.38 -1.57
C ARG A 95 23.18 4.63 -0.78
N CYS A 96 22.81 3.98 0.32
CA CYS A 96 23.79 3.29 1.19
C CYS A 96 23.98 1.80 0.85
N LEU A 97 22.95 1.12 0.32
CA LEU A 97 22.95 -0.33 0.19
C LEU A 97 22.99 -0.84 -1.25
N ASN A 98 22.65 0.00 -2.23
CA ASN A 98 22.61 -0.40 -3.64
C ASN A 98 23.85 0.14 -4.37
N SER A 99 24.81 -0.72 -4.66
CA SER A 99 26.04 -0.37 -5.36
C SER A 99 25.81 0.11 -6.81
N SER A 100 24.68 -0.25 -7.42
CA SER A 100 24.30 0.21 -8.77
C SER A 100 23.59 1.57 -8.75
N HIS A 101 23.38 2.19 -7.61
CA HIS A 101 22.73 3.50 -7.52
C HIS A 101 23.72 4.62 -7.81
N ASP A 102 23.38 5.58 -8.68
CA ASP A 102 24.27 6.68 -9.12
C ASP A 102 24.96 7.43 -7.98
N SER A 103 24.25 7.61 -6.87
CA SER A 103 24.77 8.31 -5.70
C SER A 103 25.55 7.38 -4.74
N TRP A 104 25.63 6.07 -5.01
CA TRP A 104 26.26 5.13 -4.07
C TRP A 104 27.70 5.52 -3.74
N LYS A 105 28.48 5.97 -4.71
CA LYS A 105 29.87 6.44 -4.54
C LYS A 105 30.03 7.54 -3.48
N TYR A 106 28.98 8.33 -3.24
CA TYR A 106 29.00 9.42 -2.26
C TYR A 106 28.47 9.00 -0.86
N TYR A 107 27.88 7.80 -0.76
CA TYR A 107 27.27 7.27 0.48
C TYR A 107 27.82 5.89 0.84
N GLY A 108 27.22 4.82 0.34
CA GLY A 108 27.63 3.45 0.63
C GLY A 108 29.09 3.16 0.23
N GLY A 109 29.52 3.67 -0.93
CA GLY A 109 30.90 3.57 -1.41
C GLY A 109 31.93 4.29 -0.53
N ARG A 110 31.50 5.26 0.30
CA ARG A 110 32.33 5.91 1.33
C ARG A 110 32.24 5.21 2.70
N GLY A 111 31.56 4.07 2.80
CA GLY A 111 31.36 3.36 4.05
C GLY A 111 30.21 3.86 4.92
N ILE A 112 29.41 4.82 4.44
CA ILE A 112 28.23 5.34 5.17
C ILE A 112 27.16 4.26 5.20
N LYS A 113 26.67 3.94 6.38
CA LYS A 113 25.70 2.88 6.65
C LYS A 113 24.40 3.45 7.17
N VAL A 114 23.35 2.66 7.08
CA VAL A 114 22.07 2.88 7.78
C VAL A 114 22.10 2.00 9.03
N CYS A 115 21.77 2.56 10.19
CA CYS A 115 21.73 1.79 11.42
C CYS A 115 20.73 0.63 11.33
N LYS A 116 21.02 -0.47 12.03
CA LYS A 116 20.18 -1.69 12.00
C LYS A 116 18.72 -1.40 12.36
N ARG A 117 18.48 -0.47 13.28
CA ARG A 117 17.16 -0.08 13.74
C ARG A 117 16.31 0.49 12.58
N TRP A 118 16.89 1.30 11.70
CA TRP A 118 16.21 1.93 10.57
C TRP A 118 16.10 1.07 9.31
N MET A 119 16.49 -0.19 9.39
CA MET A 119 16.17 -1.16 8.34
C MET A 119 14.65 -1.44 8.28
N LYS A 120 13.92 -1.19 9.38
CA LYS A 120 12.45 -1.20 9.46
C LYS A 120 11.92 0.24 9.42
N PHE A 121 10.93 0.48 8.58
CA PHE A 121 10.35 1.81 8.40
C PHE A 121 9.66 2.33 9.66
N GLU A 122 8.99 1.44 10.40
CA GLU A 122 8.28 1.80 11.62
C GLU A 122 9.22 2.42 12.68
N ASN A 123 10.43 1.89 12.78
CA ASN A 123 11.44 2.43 13.68
C ASN A 123 11.96 3.79 13.20
N PHE A 124 12.20 3.93 11.88
CA PHE A 124 12.58 5.20 11.29
C PHE A 124 11.52 6.27 11.51
N LEU A 125 10.24 5.94 11.29
CA LEU A 125 9.12 6.85 11.52
C LEU A 125 8.99 7.24 12.99
N LYS A 126 9.19 6.28 13.91
CA LYS A 126 9.15 6.54 15.35
C LYS A 126 10.23 7.53 15.80
N ASP A 127 11.43 7.39 15.25
CA ASP A 127 12.60 8.20 15.65
C ASP A 127 12.62 9.57 14.98
N MET A 128 12.23 9.66 13.72
CA MET A 128 12.31 10.89 12.90
C MET A 128 10.97 11.65 12.77
N GLY A 129 9.85 11.00 13.10
CA GLY A 129 8.53 11.54 12.81
C GLY A 129 8.22 11.63 11.31
N GLU A 130 7.10 12.24 10.99
CA GLU A 130 6.73 12.53 9.60
C GLU A 130 7.61 13.65 9.03
N ARG A 131 7.95 13.52 7.76
CA ARG A 131 8.74 14.53 7.06
C ARG A 131 7.94 15.84 6.91
N PRO A 132 8.40 16.94 7.51
CA PRO A 132 7.80 18.26 7.27
C PRO A 132 7.92 18.68 5.80
N GLU A 133 6.96 19.47 5.34
CA GLU A 133 6.97 20.00 3.99
C GLU A 133 8.24 20.84 3.73
N GLY A 134 8.77 20.79 2.52
CA GLY A 134 9.97 21.53 2.14
C GLY A 134 11.29 21.02 2.74
N THR A 135 11.26 19.93 3.53
CA THR A 135 12.46 19.38 4.15
C THR A 135 12.92 18.06 3.50
N SER A 136 14.12 17.63 3.78
CA SER A 136 14.62 16.28 3.50
C SER A 136 15.57 15.81 4.61
N ILE A 137 15.83 14.48 4.63
CA ILE A 137 16.72 13.94 5.64
C ILE A 137 18.14 14.43 5.42
N ASP A 138 18.74 14.98 6.46
CA ASP A 138 20.11 15.48 6.51
C ASP A 138 20.89 14.85 7.64
N ARG A 139 22.20 14.66 7.44
CA ARG A 139 23.12 14.17 8.47
C ARG A 139 23.90 15.35 9.03
N VAL A 140 23.87 15.52 10.34
CA VAL A 140 24.61 16.59 11.04
C VAL A 140 26.10 16.46 10.74
N ASN A 141 26.65 15.27 10.93
CA ASN A 141 27.99 14.90 10.48
C ASN A 141 27.90 14.17 9.13
N ASN A 142 28.38 14.77 8.06
CA ASN A 142 28.35 14.24 6.70
C ASN A 142 29.18 12.95 6.49
N ASP A 143 30.07 12.64 7.43
CA ASP A 143 30.88 11.44 7.41
C ASP A 143 30.31 10.31 8.29
N GLY A 144 29.37 10.67 9.15
CA GLY A 144 28.66 9.74 10.02
C GLY A 144 27.58 8.94 9.29
N ASN A 145 27.08 7.92 9.97
CA ASN A 145 26.04 7.05 9.49
C ASN A 145 24.65 7.70 9.57
N TYR A 146 23.67 7.09 8.89
CA TYR A 146 22.26 7.39 9.10
C TYR A 146 21.78 6.69 10.38
N GLU A 147 21.61 7.49 11.42
CA GLU A 147 21.12 7.07 12.73
C GLU A 147 20.46 8.25 13.44
N HIS A 148 19.67 7.96 14.48
CA HIS A 148 18.85 8.99 15.14
C HIS A 148 19.68 10.16 15.69
N SER A 149 20.85 9.86 16.28
CA SER A 149 21.76 10.87 16.85
C SER A 149 22.42 11.77 15.80
N ASN A 150 22.47 11.34 14.54
CA ASN A 150 23.17 12.04 13.45
C ASN A 150 22.24 12.57 12.36
N CYS A 151 20.93 12.39 12.45
CA CYS A 151 19.99 12.77 11.40
C CYS A 151 18.91 13.72 11.90
N LYS A 152 18.51 14.65 11.01
CA LYS A 152 17.39 15.56 11.22
C LYS A 152 16.68 15.84 9.92
N TRP A 153 15.46 16.39 10.00
CA TRP A 153 14.82 17.02 8.86
C TRP A 153 15.38 18.42 8.66
N SER A 154 15.83 18.76 7.46
CA SER A 154 16.41 20.06 7.14
C SER A 154 15.89 20.59 5.82
N THR A 155 15.76 21.90 5.75
CA THR A 155 15.46 22.64 4.51
C THR A 155 16.68 22.63 3.57
N ALA A 156 16.45 22.90 2.29
CA ALA A 156 17.54 23.01 1.31
C ALA A 156 18.59 24.06 1.71
N LYS A 157 18.16 25.18 2.31
CA LYS A 157 19.05 26.26 2.80
C LYS A 157 19.96 25.79 3.93
N GLU A 158 19.42 25.00 4.88
CA GLU A 158 20.22 24.43 5.98
C GLU A 158 21.20 23.38 5.46
N GLN A 159 20.78 22.54 4.54
CA GLN A 159 21.66 21.53 3.96
C GLN A 159 22.79 22.15 3.13
N GLN A 160 22.55 23.29 2.47
CA GLN A 160 23.62 24.01 1.77
C GLN A 160 24.70 24.49 2.75
N LYS A 161 24.33 24.95 3.94
CA LYS A 161 25.29 25.35 4.98
C LYS A 161 26.09 24.17 5.51
N ASN A 162 25.52 22.97 5.50
CA ASN A 162 26.12 21.72 5.97
C ASN A 162 26.92 20.98 4.88
N LYS A 163 26.93 21.48 3.63
CA LYS A 163 27.75 20.86 2.57
C LYS A 163 29.24 20.98 2.90
N ARG A 164 29.97 19.89 2.66
CA ARG A 164 31.44 19.93 2.68
C ARG A 164 31.93 20.99 1.71
N ARG A 165 32.76 21.90 2.16
CA ARG A 165 33.57 22.72 1.30
C ARG A 165 34.71 21.85 0.78
N ASN A 166 34.76 21.59 -0.52
CA ASN A 166 35.98 21.01 -1.13
C ASN A 166 37.15 21.95 -0.88
N PRO A 167 38.36 21.43 -0.57
CA PRO A 167 39.56 22.27 -0.42
C PRO A 167 39.84 23.19 -1.62
N ASN A 168 39.32 22.82 -2.79
CA ASN A 168 39.53 23.55 -4.05
C ASN A 168 38.38 24.51 -4.41
N GLY A 169 37.47 24.85 -3.46
CA GLY A 169 36.45 25.87 -3.65
C GLY A 169 35.26 25.52 -4.59
N GLU A 170 35.24 24.38 -5.23
CA GLU A 170 34.16 23.97 -6.11
C GLU A 170 33.03 23.26 -5.34
N THR A 171 31.87 23.87 -5.32
CA THR A 171 30.63 23.28 -4.83
C THR A 171 30.13 22.27 -5.87
N GLN A 172 30.28 20.96 -5.63
CA GLN A 172 29.62 19.96 -6.48
C GLN A 172 28.09 20.11 -6.31
N ALA A 173 27.47 20.73 -7.29
CA ALA A 173 26.02 20.77 -7.41
C ALA A 173 25.50 19.36 -7.68
N ILE A 174 24.77 18.79 -6.71
CA ILE A 174 23.96 17.59 -6.99
C ILE A 174 22.73 18.13 -7.74
N SER A 175 22.64 17.88 -9.04
CA SER A 175 21.45 18.17 -9.86
C SER A 175 20.21 17.56 -9.22
N PRO A 176 19.12 18.31 -9.03
CA PRO A 176 17.82 17.75 -8.68
C PRO A 176 17.22 17.08 -9.92
N ARG A 177 16.82 15.85 -9.79
CA ARG A 177 15.83 15.19 -10.65
C ARG A 177 14.70 14.64 -9.79
#